data_6641f4fefa531f5325f155f4e41ec791
#
_entry.id   6641f4fefa531f5325f155f4e41ec791
#
_cell.length_a   1.000
_cell.length_b   1.000
_cell.length_c   1.000
_cell.angle_alpha   90.00
_cell.angle_beta   90.00
_cell.angle_gamma   90.00
#
_symmetry.space_group_name_H-M   'P 1'
#
loop_
_entity.id
_entity.type
_entity.pdbx_description
1 polymer ?
#
loop_
_entity_poly.entity_id
_entity_poly.type
_entity_poly.pdbx_seq_one_letter_code
_entity_poly.pdbx_strand_id
1 'polypeptide(L)'
;MSMTNSSRRDVLAPAGPAWAGSLMGTSIFATLAHIHDVPVIPELLLVMAVGILGFIVVGWLRLRNPPFHSKLMAPWGMLSMGIMALGSAATALASNSSWQLVSWWIGAPLAIYVSLRQLRGFEGEPTFQWGLALVAPMVAATSGAQLSIDYGTFYHVCGQIFFWMALITVLPIFVRCYVALLSGTMRIPDSIAGTAWIPLGLVGQSTAAAQLLFDRTFAVAYGAVVLIVGIFLAAIALRRFTRAVIRWAGYSPGWWGATFPVGTLSLGTHMLGDSVGAQWLYTVSGVLLCLLAVHWSACVARFVWWAREQAVRI
;
A
#
# COMPACT_ATOMS: atom_id res chain seq x y z
N MET A 1 -14.60 -4.50 -41.02
CA MET A 1 -13.33 -3.86 -40.65
C MET A 1 -13.55 -3.15 -39.31
N SER A 2 -13.30 -3.86 -38.19
CA SER A 2 -13.76 -3.48 -36.86
C SER A 2 -12.53 -3.14 -35.98
N MET A 3 -11.90 -1.98 -36.25
CA MET A 3 -10.77 -1.49 -35.44
C MET A 3 -11.17 -0.55 -34.28
N THR A 4 -12.46 -0.26 -34.08
CA THR A 4 -12.89 0.79 -33.15
C THR A 4 -13.19 0.31 -31.74
N ASN A 5 -13.20 -1.00 -31.46
CA ASN A 5 -13.55 -1.51 -30.12
C ASN A 5 -12.33 -1.92 -29.26
N SER A 6 -11.14 -2.10 -29.86
CA SER A 6 -9.94 -2.45 -29.09
C SER A 6 -9.33 -1.23 -28.39
N SER A 7 -9.32 -0.07 -29.00
CA SER A 7 -8.68 1.15 -28.47
C SER A 7 -9.36 1.69 -27.19
N ARG A 8 -10.70 1.65 -27.13
CA ARG A 8 -11.42 2.02 -25.90
C ARG A 8 -11.24 1.02 -24.76
N ARG A 9 -11.05 -0.26 -25.08
CA ARG A 9 -10.75 -1.29 -24.08
C ARG A 9 -9.37 -1.08 -23.46
N ASP A 10 -8.39 -0.65 -24.24
CA ASP A 10 -7.02 -0.46 -23.77
C ASP A 10 -6.86 0.75 -22.85
N VAL A 11 -7.62 1.83 -23.06
CA VAL A 11 -7.64 3.00 -22.15
C VAL A 11 -8.29 2.64 -20.80
N LEU A 12 -9.30 1.78 -20.78
CA LEU A 12 -10.01 1.36 -19.58
C LEU A 12 -9.50 0.02 -19.00
N ALA A 13 -8.66 -0.71 -19.72
CA ALA A 13 -8.10 -1.99 -19.27
C ALA A 13 -7.37 -1.91 -17.92
N PRO A 14 -6.69 -0.80 -17.56
CA PRO A 14 -6.16 -0.59 -16.23
C PRO A 14 -7.23 -0.31 -15.16
N ALA A 15 -8.45 0.09 -15.54
CA ALA A 15 -9.51 0.39 -14.57
C ALA A 15 -9.99 -0.89 -13.89
N GLY A 16 -9.57 -1.08 -12.62
CA GLY A 16 -9.88 -2.27 -11.83
C GLY A 16 -8.91 -2.41 -10.68
N PRO A 17 -8.90 -3.54 -9.98
CA PRO A 17 -8.05 -3.80 -8.82
C PRO A 17 -6.55 -3.53 -9.02
N ALA A 18 -6.03 -3.63 -10.25
CA ALA A 18 -4.63 -3.27 -10.55
C ALA A 18 -4.28 -1.80 -10.24
N TRP A 19 -5.28 -0.92 -10.17
CA TRP A 19 -5.13 0.49 -9.82
C TRP A 19 -5.27 0.78 -8.33
N ALA A 20 -5.55 -0.22 -7.52
CA ALA A 20 -5.76 -0.03 -6.09
C ALA A 20 -4.53 0.51 -5.34
N GLY A 21 -3.34 0.45 -5.96
CA GLY A 21 -2.16 1.17 -5.45
C GLY A 21 -2.37 2.68 -5.33
N SER A 22 -3.12 3.30 -6.26
CA SER A 22 -3.48 4.73 -6.18
C SER A 22 -4.48 5.00 -5.05
N LEU A 23 -5.45 4.11 -4.82
CA LEU A 23 -6.37 4.18 -3.69
C LEU A 23 -5.61 4.12 -2.36
N MET A 24 -4.73 3.11 -2.20
CA MET A 24 -3.91 2.94 -1.00
C MET A 24 -3.05 4.18 -0.71
N GLY A 25 -2.32 4.64 -1.73
CA GLY A 25 -1.41 5.78 -1.60
C GLY A 25 -2.13 7.09 -1.28
N THR A 26 -3.29 7.34 -1.90
CA THR A 26 -4.09 8.54 -1.64
C THR A 26 -4.73 8.51 -0.25
N SER A 27 -5.23 7.33 0.18
CA SER A 27 -5.85 7.17 1.49
C SER A 27 -4.85 7.33 2.64
N ILE A 28 -3.66 6.70 2.56
CA ILE A 28 -2.63 6.87 3.61
C ILE A 28 -2.11 8.31 3.65
N PHE A 29 -2.04 8.99 2.48
CA PHE A 29 -1.64 10.38 2.44
C PHE A 29 -2.69 11.27 3.13
N ALA A 30 -3.99 11.02 2.95
CA ALA A 30 -5.05 11.72 3.68
C ALA A 30 -4.91 11.53 5.20
N THR A 31 -4.71 10.28 5.66
CA THR A 31 -4.52 9.97 7.09
C THR A 31 -3.33 10.72 7.67
N LEU A 32 -2.18 10.67 6.99
CA LEU A 32 -0.94 11.30 7.50
C LEU A 32 -0.99 12.82 7.43
N ALA A 33 -1.60 13.39 6.38
CA ALA A 33 -1.81 14.84 6.29
C ALA A 33 -2.68 15.33 7.46
N HIS A 34 -3.69 14.54 7.88
CA HIS A 34 -4.48 14.83 9.07
C HIS A 34 -3.66 14.72 10.37
N ILE A 35 -2.87 13.64 10.55
CA ILE A 35 -1.99 13.42 11.72
C ILE A 35 -0.97 14.56 11.90
N HIS A 36 -0.51 15.15 10.79
CA HIS A 36 0.44 16.25 10.78
C HIS A 36 -0.20 17.64 10.65
N ASP A 37 -1.51 17.75 10.92
CA ASP A 37 -2.28 19.01 10.95
C ASP A 37 -2.17 19.84 9.64
N VAL A 38 -2.04 19.16 8.49
CA VAL A 38 -2.02 19.86 7.19
C VAL A 38 -3.46 20.28 6.84
N PRO A 39 -3.73 21.60 6.67
CA PRO A 39 -5.11 22.05 6.45
C PRO A 39 -5.61 21.69 5.06
N VAL A 40 -6.89 21.36 4.92
CA VAL A 40 -7.65 21.16 3.66
C VAL A 40 -7.20 19.95 2.82
N ILE A 41 -5.92 19.61 2.83
CA ILE A 41 -5.36 18.51 2.03
C ILE A 41 -5.98 17.15 2.38
N PRO A 42 -6.17 16.79 3.66
CA PRO A 42 -6.76 15.50 4.03
C PRO A 42 -8.15 15.28 3.42
N GLU A 43 -9.01 16.28 3.46
CA GLU A 43 -10.39 16.22 2.93
C GLU A 43 -10.39 16.06 1.41
N LEU A 44 -9.56 16.82 0.70
CA LEU A 44 -9.42 16.71 -0.76
C LEU A 44 -8.92 15.32 -1.16
N LEU A 45 -7.92 14.79 -0.45
CA LEU A 45 -7.40 13.45 -0.69
C LEU A 45 -8.43 12.37 -0.38
N LEU A 46 -9.24 12.52 0.68
CA LEU A 46 -10.33 11.59 0.99
C LEU A 46 -11.37 11.55 -0.13
N VAL A 47 -11.83 12.71 -0.59
CA VAL A 47 -12.79 12.80 -1.71
C VAL A 47 -12.21 12.14 -2.97
N MET A 48 -10.93 12.41 -3.26
CA MET A 48 -10.24 11.79 -4.39
C MET A 48 -10.15 10.26 -4.23
N ALA A 49 -9.84 9.75 -3.03
CA ALA A 49 -9.75 8.31 -2.75
C ALA A 49 -11.11 7.62 -2.95
N VAL A 50 -12.21 8.24 -2.51
CA VAL A 50 -13.58 7.75 -2.78
C VAL A 50 -13.85 7.68 -4.29
N GLY A 51 -13.48 8.73 -5.05
CA GLY A 51 -13.60 8.74 -6.50
C GLY A 51 -12.79 7.64 -7.17
N ILE A 52 -11.54 7.40 -6.70
CA ILE A 52 -10.68 6.31 -7.19
C ILE A 52 -11.32 4.95 -6.91
N LEU A 53 -11.87 4.72 -5.72
CA LEU A 53 -12.57 3.46 -5.40
C LEU A 53 -13.76 3.25 -6.35
N GLY A 54 -14.57 4.28 -6.57
CA GLY A 54 -15.69 4.23 -7.53
C GLY A 54 -15.23 3.87 -8.94
N PHE A 55 -14.14 4.49 -9.41
CA PHE A 55 -13.52 4.18 -10.71
C PHE A 55 -13.04 2.72 -10.80
N ILE A 56 -12.37 2.20 -9.76
CA ILE A 56 -11.90 0.82 -9.69
C ILE A 56 -13.08 -0.16 -9.76
N VAL A 57 -14.12 0.08 -8.97
CA VAL A 57 -15.32 -0.78 -8.93
C VAL A 57 -16.04 -0.79 -10.26
N VAL A 58 -16.35 0.39 -10.82
CA VAL A 58 -17.04 0.50 -12.12
C VAL A 58 -16.20 -0.10 -13.24
N GLY A 59 -14.89 0.14 -13.26
CA GLY A 59 -13.98 -0.43 -14.25
C GLY A 59 -13.96 -1.96 -14.17
N TRP A 60 -13.87 -2.52 -12.97
CA TRP A 60 -13.89 -3.97 -12.80
C TRP A 60 -15.25 -4.59 -13.16
N LEU A 61 -16.36 -3.96 -12.80
CA LEU A 61 -17.70 -4.43 -13.16
C LEU A 61 -17.90 -4.51 -14.69
N ARG A 62 -17.31 -3.56 -15.44
CA ARG A 62 -17.38 -3.50 -16.90
C ARG A 62 -16.43 -4.47 -17.60
N LEU A 63 -15.19 -4.56 -17.12
CA LEU A 63 -14.11 -5.24 -17.84
C LEU A 63 -13.77 -6.61 -17.24
N ARG A 64 -14.15 -6.88 -15.99
CA ARG A 64 -13.84 -8.11 -15.23
C ARG A 64 -12.35 -8.46 -15.25
N ASN A 65 -11.47 -7.46 -15.24
CA ASN A 65 -10.03 -7.61 -15.29
C ASN A 65 -9.36 -6.95 -14.06
N PRO A 66 -8.47 -7.63 -13.32
CA PRO A 66 -8.10 -9.05 -13.47
C PRO A 66 -9.22 -9.99 -12.98
N PRO A 67 -9.26 -11.24 -13.50
CA PRO A 67 -10.21 -12.22 -12.98
C PRO A 67 -9.87 -12.62 -11.55
N PHE A 68 -10.90 -12.83 -10.72
CA PHE A 68 -10.72 -13.15 -9.29
C PHE A 68 -10.15 -14.56 -9.04
N HIS A 69 -10.12 -15.41 -10.07
CA HIS A 69 -9.61 -16.78 -9.98
C HIS A 69 -8.15 -16.94 -10.39
N SER A 70 -7.47 -15.84 -10.66
CA SER A 70 -6.05 -15.84 -11.04
C SER A 70 -5.17 -16.31 -9.87
N LYS A 71 -4.01 -16.91 -10.19
CA LYS A 71 -2.92 -17.11 -9.22
C LYS A 71 -2.22 -15.79 -8.88
N LEU A 72 -2.49 -14.73 -9.65
CA LEU A 72 -1.95 -13.39 -9.43
C LEU A 72 -2.92 -12.60 -8.55
N MET A 73 -2.80 -12.76 -7.23
CA MET A 73 -3.68 -12.11 -6.26
C MET A 73 -3.23 -10.70 -5.84
N ALA A 74 -2.08 -10.23 -6.33
CA ALA A 74 -1.53 -8.91 -5.98
C ALA A 74 -2.53 -7.74 -6.15
N PRO A 75 -3.27 -7.60 -7.28
CA PRO A 75 -4.27 -6.54 -7.44
C PRO A 75 -5.39 -6.60 -6.40
N TRP A 76 -5.84 -7.79 -6.04
CA TRP A 76 -6.90 -7.99 -5.04
C TRP A 76 -6.40 -7.73 -3.62
N GLY A 77 -5.14 -8.07 -3.33
CA GLY A 77 -4.46 -7.68 -2.09
C GLY A 77 -4.38 -6.15 -1.95
N MET A 78 -4.00 -5.45 -3.02
CA MET A 78 -4.00 -3.98 -3.04
C MET A 78 -5.40 -3.40 -2.83
N LEU A 79 -6.44 -3.99 -3.45
CA LEU A 79 -7.81 -3.52 -3.26
C LEU A 79 -8.27 -3.69 -1.82
N SER A 80 -8.01 -4.83 -1.21
CA SER A 80 -8.30 -5.10 0.21
C SER A 80 -7.64 -4.06 1.12
N MET A 81 -6.34 -3.83 0.95
CA MET A 81 -5.60 -2.81 1.70
C MET A 81 -6.12 -1.40 1.43
N GLY A 82 -6.46 -1.09 0.17
CA GLY A 82 -7.00 0.21 -0.21
C GLY A 82 -8.34 0.53 0.44
N ILE A 83 -9.25 -0.45 0.53
CA ILE A 83 -10.53 -0.30 1.23
C ILE A 83 -10.30 -0.02 2.71
N MET A 84 -9.42 -0.76 3.38
CA MET A 84 -9.12 -0.55 4.80
C MET A 84 -8.41 0.79 5.04
N ALA A 85 -7.47 1.18 4.18
CA ALA A 85 -6.81 2.47 4.27
C ALA A 85 -7.79 3.64 4.08
N LEU A 86 -8.76 3.50 3.16
CA LEU A 86 -9.83 4.49 2.97
C LEU A 86 -10.71 4.61 4.22
N GLY A 87 -11.09 3.49 4.83
CA GLY A 87 -11.84 3.48 6.08
C GLY A 87 -11.09 4.16 7.23
N SER A 88 -9.77 3.90 7.35
CA SER A 88 -8.91 4.56 8.34
C SER A 88 -8.84 6.08 8.10
N ALA A 89 -8.70 6.52 6.85
CA ALA A 89 -8.70 7.95 6.51
C ALA A 89 -10.05 8.61 6.83
N ALA A 90 -11.15 7.97 6.47
CA ALA A 90 -12.49 8.48 6.78
C ALA A 90 -12.73 8.54 8.30
N THR A 91 -12.28 7.55 9.06
CA THR A 91 -12.34 7.52 10.52
C THR A 91 -11.55 8.67 11.14
N ALA A 92 -10.31 8.89 10.68
CA ALA A 92 -9.47 9.97 11.19
C ALA A 92 -10.11 11.36 10.99
N LEU A 93 -10.64 11.62 9.78
CA LEU A 93 -11.23 12.92 9.46
C LEU A 93 -12.60 13.14 10.08
N ALA A 94 -13.44 12.10 10.15
CA ALA A 94 -14.80 12.20 10.69
C ALA A 94 -14.89 11.92 12.21
N SER A 95 -13.78 11.52 12.85
CA SER A 95 -13.74 11.07 14.25
C SER A 95 -14.81 10.00 14.55
N ASN A 96 -15.04 9.10 13.59
CA ASN A 96 -16.06 8.06 13.67
C ASN A 96 -15.52 6.71 13.19
N SER A 97 -15.25 5.82 14.13
CA SER A 97 -14.66 4.48 13.90
C SER A 97 -15.56 3.52 13.10
N SER A 98 -16.84 3.87 12.89
CA SER A 98 -17.75 3.06 12.07
C SER A 98 -17.25 2.93 10.61
N TRP A 99 -16.59 3.94 10.07
CA TRP A 99 -16.00 3.85 8.72
C TRP A 99 -14.92 2.79 8.63
N GLN A 100 -14.04 2.74 9.64
CA GLN A 100 -13.01 1.71 9.72
C GLN A 100 -13.62 0.34 9.98
N LEU A 101 -14.66 0.24 10.81
CA LEU A 101 -15.37 -1.01 11.07
C LEU A 101 -15.95 -1.61 9.79
N VAL A 102 -16.67 -0.82 9.00
CA VAL A 102 -17.26 -1.28 7.73
C VAL A 102 -16.16 -1.68 6.74
N SER A 103 -15.12 -0.87 6.59
CA SER A 103 -14.03 -1.16 5.68
C SER A 103 -13.24 -2.40 6.09
N TRP A 104 -13.08 -2.63 7.40
CA TRP A 104 -12.40 -3.82 7.93
C TRP A 104 -13.19 -5.10 7.63
N TRP A 105 -14.52 -5.10 7.83
CA TRP A 105 -15.36 -6.26 7.52
C TRP A 105 -15.41 -6.61 6.02
N ILE A 106 -15.08 -5.68 5.14
CA ILE A 106 -14.93 -5.94 3.70
C ILE A 106 -13.48 -6.34 3.39
N GLY A 107 -12.53 -5.57 3.89
CA GLY A 107 -11.11 -5.71 3.53
C GLY A 107 -10.44 -6.89 4.21
N ALA A 108 -10.65 -7.16 5.50
CA ALA A 108 -9.93 -8.22 6.21
C ALA A 108 -10.29 -9.63 5.72
N PRO A 109 -11.56 -10.01 5.49
CA PRO A 109 -11.88 -11.30 4.86
C PRO A 109 -11.25 -11.44 3.46
N LEU A 110 -11.28 -10.37 2.66
CA LEU A 110 -10.63 -10.37 1.35
C LEU A 110 -9.11 -10.53 1.48
N ALA A 111 -8.46 -9.86 2.45
CA ALA A 111 -7.02 -9.97 2.72
C ALA A 111 -6.62 -11.41 3.03
N ILE A 112 -7.37 -12.09 3.91
CA ILE A 112 -7.13 -13.50 4.24
C ILE A 112 -7.28 -14.37 3.00
N TYR A 113 -8.39 -14.22 2.28
CA TYR A 113 -8.68 -15.03 1.10
C TYR A 113 -7.59 -14.91 0.04
N VAL A 114 -7.18 -13.67 -0.31
CA VAL A 114 -6.16 -13.44 -1.33
C VAL A 114 -4.78 -13.94 -0.89
N SER A 115 -4.45 -13.81 0.39
CA SER A 115 -3.20 -14.30 0.97
C SER A 115 -3.12 -15.83 0.87
N LEU A 116 -4.16 -16.53 1.34
CA LEU A 116 -4.24 -17.99 1.26
C LEU A 116 -4.24 -18.49 -0.20
N ARG A 117 -4.89 -17.75 -1.08
CA ARG A 117 -4.91 -18.08 -2.51
C ARG A 117 -3.55 -17.90 -3.16
N GLN A 118 -2.83 -16.83 -2.82
CA GLN A 118 -1.47 -16.57 -3.32
C GLN A 118 -0.47 -17.64 -2.88
N LEU A 119 -0.60 -18.17 -1.67
CA LEU A 119 0.27 -19.23 -1.15
C LEU A 119 0.15 -20.55 -1.93
N ARG A 120 -0.94 -20.75 -2.70
CA ARG A 120 -1.10 -21.93 -3.56
C ARG A 120 -0.21 -21.92 -4.81
N GLY A 121 0.41 -20.79 -5.13
CA GLY A 121 1.36 -20.68 -6.23
C GLY A 121 1.71 -19.26 -6.60
N PHE A 122 2.89 -19.15 -7.21
CA PHE A 122 3.43 -17.92 -7.75
C PHE A 122 3.70 -18.15 -9.23
N GLU A 123 3.42 -17.14 -10.06
CA GLU A 123 3.65 -17.21 -11.51
C GLU A 123 4.83 -16.33 -11.91
N GLY A 124 5.63 -16.83 -12.85
CA GLY A 124 6.77 -16.10 -13.41
C GLY A 124 8.00 -16.08 -12.50
N GLU A 125 8.90 -15.14 -12.80
CA GLU A 125 10.10 -14.89 -12.02
C GLU A 125 9.76 -14.19 -10.67
N PRO A 126 10.63 -14.32 -9.64
CA PRO A 126 10.45 -13.61 -8.37
C PRO A 126 10.25 -12.11 -8.59
N THR A 127 9.23 -11.56 -7.94
CA THR A 127 8.92 -10.12 -7.99
C THR A 127 8.37 -9.67 -6.65
N PHE A 128 8.66 -8.43 -6.23
CA PHE A 128 8.09 -7.86 -5.01
C PHE A 128 6.56 -7.80 -5.02
N GLN A 129 5.93 -7.80 -6.20
CA GLN A 129 4.47 -7.85 -6.32
C GLN A 129 3.86 -9.12 -5.73
N TRP A 130 4.61 -10.24 -5.68
CA TRP A 130 4.15 -11.46 -5.01
C TRP A 130 3.80 -11.24 -3.54
N GLY A 131 4.49 -10.29 -2.88
CA GLY A 131 4.23 -9.93 -1.49
C GLY A 131 2.95 -9.15 -1.26
N LEU A 132 2.37 -8.49 -2.27
CA LEU A 132 1.22 -7.59 -2.07
C LEU A 132 -0.01 -8.29 -1.46
N ALA A 133 -0.32 -9.50 -1.93
CA ALA A 133 -1.42 -10.29 -1.37
C ALA A 133 -1.10 -10.81 0.05
N LEU A 134 0.18 -11.07 0.33
CA LEU A 134 0.65 -11.61 1.62
C LEU A 134 0.82 -10.53 2.70
N VAL A 135 1.03 -9.28 2.29
CA VAL A 135 1.08 -8.11 3.21
C VAL A 135 -0.32 -7.65 3.60
N ALA A 136 -1.35 -7.95 2.81
CA ALA A 136 -2.71 -7.46 3.05
C ALA A 136 -3.24 -7.76 4.46
N PRO A 137 -3.01 -8.94 5.09
CA PRO A 137 -3.38 -9.20 6.47
C PRO A 137 -2.70 -8.25 7.47
N MET A 138 -1.51 -7.69 7.18
CA MET A 138 -0.85 -6.73 8.07
C MET A 138 -1.63 -5.41 8.19
N VAL A 139 -2.26 -4.96 7.10
CA VAL A 139 -3.16 -3.79 7.15
C VAL A 139 -4.42 -4.11 7.96
N ALA A 140 -4.95 -5.33 7.81
CA ALA A 140 -6.06 -5.79 8.64
C ALA A 140 -5.68 -5.90 10.13
N ALA A 141 -4.42 -6.24 10.44
CA ALA A 141 -3.90 -6.26 11.80
C ALA A 141 -3.90 -4.87 12.43
N THR A 142 -3.36 -3.87 11.74
CA THR A 142 -3.32 -2.49 12.25
C THR A 142 -4.74 -1.92 12.43
N SER A 143 -5.59 -2.10 11.43
CA SER A 143 -6.98 -1.63 11.51
C SER A 143 -7.77 -2.35 12.59
N GLY A 144 -7.56 -3.68 12.77
CA GLY A 144 -8.18 -4.44 13.86
C GLY A 144 -7.71 -3.97 15.23
N ALA A 145 -6.40 -3.69 15.38
CA ALA A 145 -5.86 -3.15 16.63
C ALA A 145 -6.49 -1.79 17.00
N GLN A 146 -6.66 -0.89 16.03
CA GLN A 146 -7.36 0.38 16.24
C GLN A 146 -8.82 0.18 16.63
N LEU A 147 -9.54 -0.72 15.92
CA LEU A 147 -10.94 -1.05 16.24
C LEU A 147 -11.10 -1.67 17.63
N SER A 148 -10.08 -2.34 18.16
CA SER A 148 -10.17 -2.97 19.48
C SER A 148 -10.40 -1.96 20.60
N ILE A 149 -10.05 -0.70 20.41
CA ILE A 149 -10.24 0.38 21.37
C ILE A 149 -11.74 0.62 21.60
N ASP A 150 -12.53 0.65 20.52
CA ASP A 150 -13.96 0.96 20.59
C ASP A 150 -14.85 -0.29 20.62
N TYR A 151 -14.41 -1.39 19.96
CA TYR A 151 -15.25 -2.56 19.71
C TYR A 151 -14.78 -3.85 20.39
N GLY A 152 -13.71 -3.78 21.20
CA GLY A 152 -13.31 -4.82 22.15
C GLY A 152 -12.33 -5.85 21.63
N THR A 153 -12.04 -6.83 22.50
CA THR A 153 -10.92 -7.77 22.41
C THR A 153 -10.92 -8.66 21.16
N PHE A 154 -12.07 -8.93 20.55
CA PHE A 154 -12.16 -9.71 19.31
C PHE A 154 -11.24 -9.15 18.23
N TYR A 155 -11.27 -7.84 18.00
CA TYR A 155 -10.46 -7.18 16.98
C TYR A 155 -8.97 -7.18 17.32
N HIS A 156 -8.63 -7.12 18.61
CA HIS A 156 -7.25 -7.24 19.08
C HIS A 156 -6.67 -8.62 18.76
N VAL A 157 -7.39 -9.69 19.11
CA VAL A 157 -6.97 -11.08 18.86
C VAL A 157 -6.84 -11.34 17.36
N CYS A 158 -7.84 -10.89 16.55
CA CYS A 158 -7.74 -10.97 15.10
C CYS A 158 -6.52 -10.22 14.57
N GLY A 159 -6.24 -9.03 15.11
CA GLY A 159 -5.08 -8.22 14.77
C GLY A 159 -3.76 -8.98 15.01
N GLN A 160 -3.61 -9.63 16.16
CA GLN A 160 -2.42 -10.45 16.45
C GLN A 160 -2.27 -11.65 15.50
N ILE A 161 -3.36 -12.35 15.19
CA ILE A 161 -3.34 -13.46 14.25
C ILE A 161 -2.91 -12.96 12.84
N PHE A 162 -3.46 -11.85 12.38
CA PHE A 162 -3.14 -11.30 11.07
C PHE A 162 -1.71 -10.75 10.98
N PHE A 163 -1.20 -10.19 12.07
CA PHE A 163 0.18 -9.75 12.20
C PHE A 163 1.15 -10.90 11.95
N TRP A 164 0.99 -12.00 12.69
CA TRP A 164 1.85 -13.17 12.54
C TRP A 164 1.66 -13.87 11.20
N MET A 165 0.42 -13.98 10.73
CA MET A 165 0.11 -14.54 9.40
C MET A 165 0.87 -13.79 8.31
N ALA A 166 0.83 -12.46 8.30
CA ALA A 166 1.54 -11.66 7.31
C ALA A 166 3.06 -11.87 7.41
N LEU A 167 3.65 -11.79 8.60
CA LEU A 167 5.10 -11.96 8.77
C LEU A 167 5.58 -13.32 8.29
N ILE A 168 4.93 -14.40 8.76
CA ILE A 168 5.34 -15.77 8.43
C ILE A 168 5.25 -16.03 6.91
N THR A 169 4.23 -15.47 6.25
CA THR A 169 4.01 -15.76 4.83
C THR A 169 4.84 -14.88 3.90
N VAL A 170 5.05 -13.60 4.23
CA VAL A 170 5.68 -12.65 3.30
C VAL A 170 7.19 -12.55 3.46
N LEU A 171 7.74 -12.73 4.68
CA LEU A 171 9.20 -12.59 4.89
C LEU A 171 10.02 -13.55 4.02
N PRO A 172 9.71 -14.84 3.91
CA PRO A 172 10.45 -15.75 3.04
C PRO A 172 10.42 -15.30 1.56
N ILE A 173 9.30 -14.74 1.13
CA ILE A 173 9.12 -14.25 -0.24
C ILE A 173 10.00 -13.01 -0.49
N PHE A 174 10.01 -12.05 0.43
CA PHE A 174 10.85 -10.86 0.29
C PHE A 174 12.33 -11.20 0.38
N VAL A 175 12.74 -12.10 1.27
CA VAL A 175 14.12 -12.60 1.33
C VAL A 175 14.51 -13.20 -0.03
N ARG A 176 13.68 -14.08 -0.59
CA ARG A 176 13.91 -14.66 -1.92
C ARG A 176 14.05 -13.59 -3.02
N CYS A 177 13.16 -12.58 -3.01
CA CYS A 177 13.21 -11.49 -3.97
C CYS A 177 14.49 -10.65 -3.82
N TYR A 178 14.94 -10.35 -2.58
CA TYR A 178 16.20 -9.62 -2.37
C TYR A 178 17.41 -10.44 -2.76
N VAL A 179 17.45 -11.74 -2.46
CA VAL A 179 18.52 -12.64 -2.94
C VAL A 179 18.56 -12.63 -4.48
N ALA A 180 17.41 -12.76 -5.14
CA ALA A 180 17.33 -12.73 -6.60
C ALA A 180 17.73 -11.35 -7.18
N LEU A 181 17.42 -10.25 -6.48
CA LEU A 181 17.81 -8.89 -6.88
C LEU A 181 19.31 -8.67 -6.77
N LEU A 182 19.92 -9.11 -5.67
CA LEU A 182 21.35 -8.96 -5.39
C LEU A 182 22.21 -9.87 -6.26
N SER A 183 21.74 -11.08 -6.58
CA SER A 183 22.39 -12.00 -7.51
C SER A 183 22.22 -11.60 -8.99
N GLY A 184 21.40 -10.57 -9.28
CA GLY A 184 21.14 -10.11 -10.65
C GLY A 184 20.17 -10.98 -11.45
N THR A 185 19.58 -12.02 -10.84
CA THR A 185 18.59 -12.89 -11.49
C THR A 185 17.21 -12.23 -11.57
N MET A 186 16.89 -11.30 -10.64
CA MET A 186 15.69 -10.46 -10.71
C MET A 186 16.04 -9.06 -11.20
N ARG A 187 15.28 -8.56 -12.17
CA ARG A 187 15.39 -7.18 -12.66
C ARG A 187 14.08 -6.43 -12.41
N ILE A 188 14.18 -5.16 -12.01
CA ILE A 188 13.02 -4.26 -11.86
C ILE A 188 13.13 -3.22 -12.99
N PRO A 189 12.32 -3.33 -14.04
CA PRO A 189 12.25 -2.31 -15.10
C PRO A 189 11.87 -0.94 -14.53
N ASP A 190 12.34 0.14 -15.15
CA ASP A 190 12.07 1.51 -14.72
C ASP A 190 10.54 1.80 -14.72
N SER A 191 9.74 1.18 -15.60
CA SER A 191 8.28 1.32 -15.66
C SER A 191 7.54 0.78 -14.43
N ILE A 192 8.16 -0.10 -13.65
CA ILE A 192 7.61 -0.65 -12.40
C ILE A 192 8.53 -0.39 -11.20
N ALA A 193 9.42 0.61 -11.29
CA ALA A 193 10.41 0.93 -10.26
C ALA A 193 9.79 1.19 -8.88
N GLY A 194 8.54 1.67 -8.83
CA GLY A 194 7.78 1.85 -7.59
C GLY A 194 7.60 0.55 -6.79
N THR A 195 7.62 -0.61 -7.45
CA THR A 195 7.48 -1.90 -6.76
C THR A 195 8.65 -2.23 -5.83
N ALA A 196 9.80 -1.58 -5.99
CA ALA A 196 10.93 -1.72 -5.06
C ALA A 196 10.60 -1.24 -3.63
N TRP A 197 9.57 -0.41 -3.46
CA TRP A 197 9.10 0.07 -2.17
C TRP A 197 8.20 -0.92 -1.44
N ILE A 198 7.63 -1.93 -2.11
CA ILE A 198 6.64 -2.86 -1.53
C ILE A 198 7.10 -3.50 -0.21
N PRO A 199 8.34 -4.00 -0.06
CA PRO A 199 8.81 -4.56 1.21
C PRO A 199 8.80 -3.56 2.36
N LEU A 200 9.01 -2.28 2.06
CA LEU A 200 8.98 -1.20 3.05
C LEU A 200 7.56 -0.92 3.57
N GLY A 201 6.55 -1.29 2.79
CA GLY A 201 5.17 -1.31 3.26
C GLY A 201 4.96 -2.24 4.45
N LEU A 202 5.61 -3.42 4.43
CA LEU A 202 5.61 -4.32 5.59
C LEU A 202 6.36 -3.70 6.77
N VAL A 203 7.53 -3.11 6.55
CA VAL A 203 8.36 -2.46 7.59
C VAL A 203 7.53 -1.43 8.36
N GLY A 204 6.95 -0.47 7.66
CA GLY A 204 6.19 0.61 8.31
C GLY A 204 4.89 0.10 8.94
N GLN A 205 4.13 -0.73 8.21
CA GLN A 205 2.85 -1.22 8.68
C GLN A 205 2.98 -2.17 9.88
N SER A 206 3.97 -3.05 9.88
CA SER A 206 4.20 -3.94 11.02
C SER A 206 4.74 -3.19 12.24
N THR A 207 5.54 -2.13 12.03
CA THR A 207 5.95 -1.24 13.13
C THR A 207 4.71 -0.60 13.76
N ALA A 208 3.81 -0.01 12.97
CA ALA A 208 2.57 0.58 13.47
C ALA A 208 1.68 -0.45 14.19
N ALA A 209 1.47 -1.62 13.57
CA ALA A 209 0.69 -2.69 14.17
C ALA A 209 1.26 -3.18 15.51
N ALA A 210 2.60 -3.31 15.60
CA ALA A 210 3.26 -3.76 16.82
C ALA A 210 3.02 -2.81 18.00
N GLN A 211 3.04 -1.48 17.76
CA GLN A 211 2.76 -0.48 18.81
C GLN A 211 1.35 -0.59 19.39
N LEU A 212 0.40 -1.14 18.65
CA LEU A 212 -0.99 -1.27 19.06
C LEU A 212 -1.34 -2.66 19.64
N LEU A 213 -0.61 -3.70 19.22
CA LEU A 213 -0.98 -5.10 19.48
C LEU A 213 -0.20 -5.75 20.60
N PHE A 214 0.97 -5.23 20.94
CA PHE A 214 1.87 -5.90 21.89
C PHE A 214 2.30 -4.98 23.02
N ASP A 215 2.91 -5.56 24.05
CA ASP A 215 3.49 -4.78 25.13
C ASP A 215 4.58 -3.83 24.61
N ARG A 216 4.78 -2.74 25.35
CA ARG A 216 5.70 -1.66 24.97
C ARG A 216 7.12 -2.15 24.70
N THR A 217 7.61 -3.10 25.50
CA THR A 217 9.00 -3.58 25.38
C THR A 217 9.22 -4.28 24.05
N PHE A 218 8.33 -5.23 23.71
CA PHE A 218 8.37 -5.91 22.43
C PHE A 218 8.14 -4.94 21.27
N ALA A 219 7.12 -4.09 21.38
CA ALA A 219 6.72 -3.18 20.29
C ALA A 219 7.85 -2.19 19.92
N VAL A 220 8.51 -1.59 20.93
CA VAL A 220 9.62 -0.67 20.72
C VAL A 220 10.84 -1.39 20.15
N ALA A 221 11.22 -2.54 20.72
CA ALA A 221 12.37 -3.31 20.24
C ALA A 221 12.15 -3.78 18.78
N TYR A 222 10.97 -4.35 18.49
CA TYR A 222 10.59 -4.78 17.15
C TYR A 222 10.62 -3.61 16.16
N GLY A 223 9.92 -2.51 16.47
CA GLY A 223 9.83 -1.35 15.59
C GLY A 223 11.19 -0.73 15.30
N ALA A 224 12.06 -0.59 16.31
CA ALA A 224 13.41 -0.07 16.13
C ALA A 224 14.25 -0.94 15.18
N VAL A 225 14.27 -2.26 15.41
CA VAL A 225 15.04 -3.21 14.58
C VAL A 225 14.53 -3.19 13.13
N VAL A 226 13.22 -3.26 12.95
CA VAL A 226 12.62 -3.34 11.61
C VAL A 226 12.80 -2.04 10.84
N LEU A 227 12.69 -0.87 11.49
CA LEU A 227 12.95 0.43 10.86
C LEU A 227 14.43 0.60 10.48
N ILE A 228 15.38 0.14 11.32
CA ILE A 228 16.81 0.15 10.97
C ILE A 228 17.07 -0.67 9.70
N VAL A 229 16.53 -1.88 9.62
CA VAL A 229 16.59 -2.68 8.38
C VAL A 229 15.94 -1.92 7.22
N GLY A 230 14.80 -1.26 7.49
CA GLY A 230 14.08 -0.43 6.52
C GLY A 230 14.93 0.67 5.89
N ILE A 231 15.88 1.27 6.60
CA ILE A 231 16.78 2.32 6.06
C ILE A 231 17.57 1.80 4.85
N PHE A 232 18.17 0.61 4.97
CA PHE A 232 18.94 0.00 3.88
C PHE A 232 18.06 -0.34 2.67
N LEU A 233 16.87 -0.87 2.92
CA LEU A 233 15.91 -1.19 1.87
C LEU A 233 15.39 0.08 1.19
N ALA A 234 15.15 1.15 1.95
CA ALA A 234 14.71 2.44 1.45
C ALA A 234 15.75 3.08 0.53
N ALA A 235 17.05 2.97 0.83
CA ALA A 235 18.11 3.48 -0.04
C ALA A 235 18.07 2.83 -1.42
N ILE A 236 17.85 1.51 -1.50
CA ILE A 236 17.72 0.78 -2.76
C ILE A 236 16.47 1.24 -3.53
N ALA A 237 15.33 1.31 -2.84
CA ALA A 237 14.04 1.67 -3.43
C ALA A 237 14.05 3.12 -3.93
N LEU A 238 14.56 4.05 -3.12
CA LEU A 238 14.68 5.47 -3.44
C LEU A 238 15.54 5.68 -4.69
N ARG A 239 16.73 5.08 -4.73
CA ARG A 239 17.62 5.19 -5.90
C ARG A 239 16.95 4.72 -7.18
N ARG A 240 16.20 3.60 -7.13
CA ARG A 240 15.53 3.04 -8.30
C ARG A 240 14.36 3.91 -8.75
N PHE A 241 13.51 4.33 -7.82
CA PHE A 241 12.34 5.13 -8.15
C PHE A 241 12.73 6.54 -8.62
N THR A 242 13.67 7.21 -7.94
CA THR A 242 14.19 8.52 -8.36
C THR A 242 14.76 8.46 -9.78
N ARG A 243 15.54 7.39 -10.10
CA ARG A 243 16.03 7.20 -11.46
C ARG A 243 14.91 7.06 -12.49
N ALA A 244 13.85 6.33 -12.18
CA ALA A 244 12.69 6.17 -13.06
C ALA A 244 11.94 7.50 -13.26
N VAL A 245 11.80 8.30 -12.20
CA VAL A 245 11.20 9.66 -12.26
C VAL A 245 12.04 10.60 -13.12
N ILE A 246 13.36 10.67 -12.89
CA ILE A 246 14.26 11.55 -13.66
C ILE A 246 14.27 11.16 -15.15
N ARG A 247 14.24 9.87 -15.47
CA ARG A 247 14.19 9.38 -16.85
C ARG A 247 12.82 9.45 -17.49
N TRP A 248 11.82 9.88 -16.73
CA TRP A 248 10.42 9.93 -17.14
C TRP A 248 9.95 8.60 -17.77
N ALA A 249 10.29 7.49 -17.09
CA ALA A 249 10.05 6.14 -17.60
C ALA A 249 8.57 5.88 -17.90
N GLY A 250 8.29 4.91 -18.77
CA GLY A 250 6.93 4.53 -19.16
C GLY A 250 6.03 4.30 -17.95
N TYR A 251 4.79 4.82 -18.01
CA TYR A 251 3.84 4.68 -16.91
C TYR A 251 3.26 3.26 -16.85
N SER A 252 3.10 2.78 -15.65
CA SER A 252 2.27 1.61 -15.31
C SER A 252 1.67 1.79 -13.90
N PRO A 253 0.64 1.03 -13.52
CA PRO A 253 0.12 1.02 -12.14
C PRO A 253 1.18 0.70 -11.08
N GLY A 254 2.28 0.06 -11.47
CA GLY A 254 3.42 -0.24 -10.58
C GLY A 254 4.14 1.00 -10.01
N TRP A 255 3.97 2.19 -10.59
CA TRP A 255 4.47 3.45 -10.02
C TRP A 255 3.89 3.73 -8.64
N TRP A 256 2.61 3.43 -8.44
CA TRP A 256 1.91 3.65 -7.18
C TRP A 256 2.43 2.77 -6.03
N GLY A 257 3.22 1.74 -6.35
CA GLY A 257 3.94 0.97 -5.34
C GLY A 257 4.91 1.78 -4.49
N ALA A 258 5.27 3.01 -4.92
CA ALA A 258 6.15 3.92 -4.18
C ALA A 258 5.39 4.83 -3.18
N THR A 259 4.07 4.81 -3.11
CA THR A 259 3.29 5.74 -2.28
C THR A 259 2.91 5.13 -0.94
N PHE A 260 2.09 4.10 -0.92
CA PHE A 260 1.62 3.48 0.32
C PHE A 260 2.76 3.04 1.25
N PRO A 261 3.85 2.40 0.78
CA PRO A 261 4.96 2.02 1.64
C PRO A 261 5.66 3.20 2.33
N VAL A 262 5.82 4.32 1.64
CA VAL A 262 6.39 5.54 2.26
C VAL A 262 5.44 6.08 3.32
N GLY A 263 4.13 6.06 3.04
CA GLY A 263 3.12 6.44 4.03
C GLY A 263 3.14 5.55 5.26
N THR A 264 3.23 4.24 5.09
CA THR A 264 3.30 3.33 6.25
C THR A 264 4.58 3.49 7.05
N LEU A 265 5.72 3.80 6.41
CA LEU A 265 6.96 4.15 7.13
C LEU A 265 6.75 5.41 7.98
N SER A 266 6.11 6.44 7.44
CA SER A 266 5.77 7.65 8.20
C SER A 266 4.88 7.31 9.40
N LEU A 267 3.81 6.53 9.19
CA LEU A 267 2.90 6.10 10.26
C LEU A 267 3.62 5.29 11.33
N GLY A 268 4.38 4.27 10.94
CA GLY A 268 5.10 3.41 11.88
C GLY A 268 6.15 4.19 12.70
N THR A 269 6.83 5.15 12.07
CA THR A 269 7.79 6.02 12.74
C THR A 269 7.09 6.97 13.73
N HIS A 270 5.92 7.51 13.35
CA HIS A 270 5.10 8.37 14.22
C HIS A 270 4.67 7.60 15.48
N MET A 271 4.07 6.43 15.31
CA MET A 271 3.57 5.60 16.41
C MET A 271 4.70 5.08 17.31
N LEU A 272 5.88 4.79 16.76
CA LEU A 272 7.05 4.50 17.57
C LEU A 272 7.46 5.73 18.39
N GLY A 273 7.36 6.94 17.80
CA GLY A 273 7.58 8.21 18.48
C GLY A 273 6.66 8.37 19.70
N ASP A 274 5.35 8.05 19.54
CA ASP A 274 4.38 8.05 20.64
C ASP A 274 4.80 7.10 21.78
N SER A 275 5.24 5.90 21.41
CA SER A 275 5.62 4.87 22.38
C SER A 275 6.86 5.22 23.19
N VAL A 276 7.84 5.92 22.59
CA VAL A 276 9.11 6.26 23.26
C VAL A 276 9.21 7.72 23.74
N GLY A 277 8.29 8.59 23.29
CA GLY A 277 8.31 10.02 23.61
C GLY A 277 9.45 10.78 22.92
N ALA A 278 9.89 10.34 21.73
CA ALA A 278 11.06 10.88 21.05
C ALA A 278 10.69 11.86 19.93
N GLN A 279 10.87 13.16 20.17
CA GLN A 279 10.50 14.24 19.24
C GLN A 279 11.12 14.09 17.83
N TRP A 280 12.35 13.57 17.74
CA TRP A 280 13.01 13.39 16.44
C TRP A 280 12.29 12.37 15.53
N LEU A 281 11.56 11.40 16.09
CA LEU A 281 10.76 10.44 15.30
C LEU A 281 9.58 11.12 14.62
N TYR A 282 8.93 12.09 15.26
CA TYR A 282 7.88 12.90 14.60
C TYR A 282 8.46 13.74 13.46
N THR A 283 9.68 14.27 13.63
CA THR A 283 10.37 14.98 12.54
C THR A 283 10.65 14.03 11.36
N VAL A 284 11.15 12.82 11.63
CA VAL A 284 11.37 11.80 10.58
C VAL A 284 10.06 11.42 9.91
N SER A 285 8.97 11.24 10.67
CA SER A 285 7.63 10.99 10.12
C SER A 285 7.18 12.11 9.19
N GLY A 286 7.39 13.38 9.57
CA GLY A 286 7.09 14.55 8.71
C GLY A 286 7.92 14.59 7.43
N VAL A 287 9.21 14.25 7.50
CA VAL A 287 10.07 14.13 6.30
C VAL A 287 9.56 13.02 5.38
N LEU A 288 9.14 11.89 5.93
CA LEU A 288 8.54 10.80 5.14
C LEU A 288 7.18 11.21 4.54
N LEU A 289 6.39 12.04 5.23
CA LEU A 289 5.19 12.64 4.64
C LEU A 289 5.53 13.53 3.44
N CYS A 290 6.54 14.38 3.54
CA CYS A 290 7.02 15.19 2.41
C CYS A 290 7.48 14.30 1.24
N LEU A 291 8.20 13.21 1.52
CA LEU A 291 8.62 12.25 0.51
C LEU A 291 7.41 11.56 -0.14
N LEU A 292 6.39 11.20 0.66
CA LEU A 292 5.13 10.66 0.15
C LEU A 292 4.44 11.65 -0.80
N ALA A 293 4.38 12.94 -0.44
CA ALA A 293 3.80 13.99 -1.28
C ALA A 293 4.52 14.09 -2.62
N VAL A 294 5.86 14.03 -2.62
CA VAL A 294 6.68 14.04 -3.86
C VAL A 294 6.40 12.80 -4.70
N HIS A 295 6.39 11.60 -4.11
CA HIS A 295 6.13 10.36 -4.84
C HIS A 295 4.71 10.33 -5.41
N TRP A 296 3.72 10.73 -4.63
CA TRP A 296 2.32 10.81 -5.03
C TRP A 296 2.15 11.78 -6.20
N SER A 297 2.73 12.98 -6.10
CA SER A 297 2.70 13.98 -7.18
C SER A 297 3.37 13.49 -8.46
N ALA A 298 4.50 12.79 -8.35
CA ALA A 298 5.17 12.18 -9.49
C ALA A 298 4.30 11.09 -10.16
N CYS A 299 3.61 10.26 -9.36
CA CYS A 299 2.68 9.25 -9.86
C CYS A 299 1.48 9.91 -10.59
N VAL A 300 0.89 10.96 -10.01
CA VAL A 300 -0.22 11.70 -10.64
C VAL A 300 0.23 12.37 -11.94
N ALA A 301 1.36 13.10 -11.92
CA ALA A 301 1.88 13.77 -13.09
C ALA A 301 2.15 12.78 -14.24
N ARG A 302 2.78 11.65 -13.94
CA ARG A 302 3.09 10.61 -14.93
C ARG A 302 1.82 9.91 -15.43
N PHE A 303 0.82 9.70 -14.57
CA PHE A 303 -0.49 9.19 -14.97
C PHE A 303 -1.21 10.15 -15.94
N VAL A 304 -1.29 11.43 -15.58
CA VAL A 304 -1.96 12.44 -16.40
C VAL A 304 -1.29 12.55 -17.79
N TRP A 305 0.04 12.52 -17.81
CA TRP A 305 0.80 12.52 -19.05
C TRP A 305 0.48 11.30 -19.90
N TRP A 306 0.53 10.10 -19.32
CA TRP A 306 0.18 8.84 -19.99
C TRP A 306 -1.26 8.87 -20.52
N ALA A 307 -2.22 9.33 -19.74
CA ALA A 307 -3.63 9.43 -20.16
C ALA A 307 -3.80 10.35 -21.39
N ARG A 308 -3.08 11.49 -21.42
CA ARG A 308 -3.06 12.38 -22.58
C ARG A 308 -2.44 11.71 -23.81
N GLU A 309 -1.32 10.99 -23.67
CA GLU A 309 -0.70 10.23 -24.75
C GLU A 309 -1.66 9.19 -25.36
N GLN A 310 -2.48 8.53 -24.52
CA GLN A 310 -3.49 7.58 -24.99
C GLN A 310 -4.65 8.28 -25.72
N ALA A 311 -5.11 9.43 -25.22
CA ALA A 311 -6.19 10.19 -25.83
C ALA A 311 -5.84 10.75 -27.22
N VAL A 312 -4.57 11.08 -27.45
CA VAL A 312 -4.08 11.58 -28.77
C VAL A 312 -3.97 10.45 -29.80
N ARG A 313 -3.83 9.20 -29.36
CA ARG A 313 -3.71 8.02 -30.25
C ARG A 313 -5.05 7.45 -30.73
N ILE A 314 -6.17 7.95 -30.19
CA ILE A 314 -7.55 7.60 -30.56
C ILE A 314 -8.10 8.61 -31.57
#